data_da4a6cb7ce6c93fba68ff6ce967f803d
#
_entry.id   da4a6cb7ce6c93fba68ff6ce967f803d
#
_cell.length_a   1.000
_cell.length_b   1.000
_cell.length_c   1.000
_cell.angle_alpha   90.00
_cell.angle_beta   90.00
_cell.angle_gamma   90.00
#
_symmetry.space_group_name_H-M   'P 1'
#
loop_
_entity.id
_entity.type
_entity.pdbx_description
1 polymer ?
#
loop_
_entity_poly.entity_id
_entity_poly.type
_entity_poly.pdbx_seq_one_letter_code
_entity_poly.pdbx_strand_id
1 'polypeptide(L)'
;MQYRQKGEMMQTYPLQSMSMEEAVRLQFLVVDCMTKVFEGHESLTRGDLGVVMGLNKPVTTWKAEKVIADVFGAEACILVRGAGSAAIRFGLHSMMRSGDRILVHRAPIYNTTAASLEMMGIDAVEADFNELEELRRVLKENPDIRGALVQYTRQLPEDRYNMHEVVRVIKETADIPVLTDDNYAAMKVKEIGVQCGADLSCFSAFKLLGPEGVGVIVGKQELIDRLVKESYSGGMQVQGHEALDVDRKSVV
;
A
#
# COMPACT_ATOMS: atom_id res chain seq x y z
N MET A 1 18.06 -19.14 -2.39
CA MET A 1 17.93 -20.55 -2.82
C MET A 1 17.86 -20.54 -4.34
N GLN A 2 18.94 -21.01 -5.01
CA GLN A 2 18.95 -21.06 -6.49
C GLN A 2 18.25 -22.36 -6.94
N TYR A 3 17.09 -22.21 -7.57
CA TYR A 3 16.50 -23.30 -8.34
C TYR A 3 17.27 -23.46 -9.65
N ARG A 4 18.17 -24.43 -9.70
CA ARG A 4 18.77 -24.89 -10.98
C ARG A 4 17.78 -25.82 -11.67
N GLN A 5 17.05 -25.34 -12.67
CA GLN A 5 16.57 -26.20 -13.75
C GLN A 5 17.61 -26.16 -14.89
N LYS A 6 17.82 -27.33 -15.50
CA LYS A 6 18.83 -27.55 -16.53
C LYS A 6 18.48 -26.77 -17.80
N GLY A 7 19.38 -25.88 -18.24
CA GLY A 7 19.62 -25.66 -19.67
C GLY A 7 19.23 -24.30 -20.24
N GLU A 8 18.31 -23.52 -19.68
CA GLU A 8 18.04 -22.16 -20.17
C GLU A 8 18.16 -21.17 -19.01
N MET A 9 18.93 -20.08 -19.22
CA MET A 9 18.92 -18.98 -18.26
C MET A 9 17.57 -18.30 -18.33
N MET A 10 16.76 -18.43 -17.27
CA MET A 10 15.48 -17.77 -17.15
C MET A 10 15.71 -16.26 -17.14
N GLN A 11 15.11 -15.55 -18.08
CA GLN A 11 15.16 -14.10 -18.13
C GLN A 11 14.31 -13.54 -17.00
N THR A 12 14.89 -12.63 -16.20
CA THR A 12 14.21 -11.97 -15.09
C THR A 12 14.19 -10.47 -15.30
N TYR A 13 13.14 -9.82 -14.81
CA TYR A 13 12.92 -8.37 -14.97
C TYR A 13 12.77 -7.74 -13.57
N PRO A 14 13.87 -7.59 -12.80
CA PRO A 14 13.83 -7.03 -11.45
C PRO A 14 13.32 -5.59 -11.48
N LEU A 15 12.63 -5.19 -10.41
CA LEU A 15 12.23 -3.80 -10.21
C LEU A 15 13.46 -2.91 -10.10
N GLN A 16 13.40 -1.76 -10.76
CA GLN A 16 14.44 -0.77 -10.67
C GLN A 16 14.30 0.00 -9.34
N SER A 17 15.31 -0.11 -8.49
CA SER A 17 15.42 0.71 -7.29
C SER A 17 15.75 2.15 -7.65
N MET A 18 15.33 3.09 -6.80
CA MET A 18 15.74 4.49 -6.93
C MET A 18 17.27 4.63 -6.79
N SER A 19 17.82 5.67 -7.39
CA SER A 19 19.23 6.04 -7.23
C SER A 19 19.51 6.57 -5.81
N MET A 20 20.78 6.59 -5.42
CA MET A 20 21.19 7.19 -4.15
C MET A 20 20.79 8.66 -4.04
N GLU A 21 20.88 9.41 -5.14
CA GLU A 21 20.46 10.82 -5.16
C GLU A 21 18.96 10.98 -4.93
N GLU A 22 18.14 10.15 -5.54
CA GLU A 22 16.68 10.13 -5.32
C GLU A 22 16.35 9.72 -3.89
N ALA A 23 17.04 8.72 -3.33
CA ALA A 23 16.87 8.31 -1.94
C ALA A 23 17.17 9.43 -0.94
N VAL A 24 18.28 10.16 -1.15
CA VAL A 24 18.64 11.33 -0.32
C VAL A 24 17.59 12.43 -0.42
N ARG A 25 17.10 12.73 -1.62
CA ARG A 25 16.01 13.70 -1.81
C ARG A 25 14.74 13.30 -1.06
N LEU A 26 14.39 12.01 -1.10
CA LEU A 26 13.22 11.49 -0.41
C LEU A 26 13.38 11.58 1.13
N GLN A 27 14.58 11.32 1.67
CA GLN A 27 14.88 11.54 3.10
C GLN A 27 14.65 13.01 3.50
N PHE A 28 15.16 13.97 2.71
CA PHE A 28 14.91 15.39 2.97
C PHE A 28 13.44 15.77 2.84
N LEU A 29 12.70 15.17 1.89
CA LEU A 29 11.26 15.39 1.77
C LEU A 29 10.52 14.93 3.02
N VAL A 30 10.86 13.75 3.58
CA VAL A 30 10.25 13.28 4.84
C VAL A 30 10.51 14.26 5.97
N VAL A 31 11.75 14.73 6.15
CA VAL A 31 12.09 15.73 7.17
C VAL A 31 11.31 17.03 6.97
N ASP A 32 11.20 17.50 5.73
CA ASP A 32 10.44 18.72 5.40
C ASP A 32 8.95 18.57 5.72
N CYS A 33 8.34 17.44 5.37
CA CYS A 33 6.95 17.13 5.74
C CYS A 33 6.79 17.04 7.27
N MET A 34 7.71 16.39 7.99
CA MET A 34 7.68 16.33 9.45
C MET A 34 7.74 17.73 10.08
N THR A 35 8.63 18.60 9.62
CA THR A 35 8.78 19.95 10.18
C THR A 35 7.61 20.88 9.86
N LYS A 36 6.83 20.59 8.83
CA LYS A 36 5.58 21.31 8.53
C LYS A 36 4.40 20.89 9.40
N VAL A 37 4.37 19.64 9.84
CA VAL A 37 3.24 19.06 10.59
C VAL A 37 3.47 19.11 12.09
N PHE A 38 4.70 18.79 12.55
CA PHE A 38 5.07 18.80 13.96
C PHE A 38 5.65 20.14 14.37
N GLU A 39 5.18 20.71 15.48
CA GLU A 39 5.66 21.98 16.01
C GLU A 39 6.81 21.78 17.02
N GLY A 40 7.83 22.63 16.92
CA GLY A 40 8.94 22.67 17.87
C GLY A 40 9.61 21.31 18.05
N HIS A 41 9.52 20.74 19.26
CA HIS A 41 10.14 19.46 19.61
C HIS A 41 9.18 18.27 19.61
N GLU A 42 7.95 18.42 19.16
CA GLU A 42 6.94 17.35 19.20
C GLU A 42 7.42 16.05 18.51
N SER A 43 8.10 16.18 17.37
CA SER A 43 8.67 15.03 16.65
C SER A 43 9.79 14.30 17.41
N LEU A 44 10.33 14.89 18.49
CA LEU A 44 11.36 14.32 19.35
C LEU A 44 10.79 13.71 20.63
N THR A 45 9.48 13.85 20.88
CA THR A 45 8.79 13.26 22.04
C THR A 45 8.53 11.77 21.85
N ARG A 46 7.91 11.15 22.86
CA ARG A 46 7.40 9.78 22.75
C ARG A 46 6.02 9.70 22.10
N GLY A 47 5.39 10.85 21.83
CA GLY A 47 4.01 10.92 21.39
C GLY A 47 3.00 10.66 22.52
N ASP A 48 1.74 10.91 22.21
CA ASP A 48 0.62 10.69 23.12
C ASP A 48 0.02 9.28 22.97
N LEU A 49 -0.79 8.90 23.96
CA LEU A 49 -1.49 7.62 24.02
C LEU A 49 -3.00 7.85 24.11
N GLY A 50 -3.75 6.85 23.70
CA GLY A 50 -5.20 6.82 23.85
C GLY A 50 -5.95 7.46 22.68
N VAL A 51 -7.20 7.79 22.93
CA VAL A 51 -8.13 8.31 21.94
C VAL A 51 -8.55 9.72 22.30
N VAL A 52 -8.22 10.69 21.47
CA VAL A 52 -8.64 12.09 21.66
C VAL A 52 -10.05 12.27 21.08
N MET A 53 -10.93 12.88 21.87
CA MET A 53 -12.32 13.14 21.48
C MET A 53 -12.39 13.96 20.19
N GLY A 54 -13.21 13.53 19.25
CA GLY A 54 -13.38 14.16 17.95
C GLY A 54 -12.34 13.73 16.91
N LEU A 55 -11.13 13.35 17.32
CA LEU A 55 -10.10 12.83 16.43
C LEU A 55 -10.12 11.30 16.34
N ASN A 56 -10.58 10.63 17.41
CA ASN A 56 -10.69 9.18 17.55
C ASN A 56 -9.35 8.41 17.47
N LYS A 57 -8.24 9.08 17.68
CA LYS A 57 -6.87 8.55 17.72
C LYS A 57 -5.95 9.51 18.49
N PRO A 58 -4.70 9.11 18.82
CA PRO A 58 -3.70 10.03 19.34
C PRO A 58 -3.42 11.19 18.39
N VAL A 59 -3.14 12.38 18.90
CA VAL A 59 -2.77 13.55 18.07
C VAL A 59 -1.51 13.28 17.27
N THR A 60 -0.52 12.64 17.90
CA THR A 60 0.74 12.28 17.24
C THR A 60 0.52 11.29 16.10
N THR A 61 -0.37 10.30 16.28
CA THR A 61 -0.71 9.37 15.20
C THR A 61 -1.35 10.10 14.02
N TRP A 62 -2.29 10.99 14.27
CA TRP A 62 -2.90 11.81 13.21
C TRP A 62 -1.86 12.67 12.49
N LYS A 63 -0.91 13.29 13.22
CA LYS A 63 0.18 14.07 12.62
C LYS A 63 1.10 13.20 11.76
N ALA A 64 1.50 12.02 12.24
CA ALA A 64 2.32 11.09 11.48
C ALA A 64 1.63 10.59 10.20
N GLU A 65 0.33 10.26 10.29
CA GLU A 65 -0.46 9.92 9.10
C GLU A 65 -0.47 11.05 8.07
N LYS A 66 -0.55 12.30 8.52
CA LYS A 66 -0.49 13.47 7.64
C LYS A 66 0.90 13.60 6.97
N VAL A 67 1.98 13.39 7.71
CA VAL A 67 3.35 13.37 7.15
C VAL A 67 3.46 12.33 6.04
N ILE A 68 2.99 11.10 6.28
CA ILE A 68 3.04 10.02 5.29
C ILE A 68 2.22 10.37 4.04
N ALA A 69 1.01 10.90 4.21
CA ALA A 69 0.18 11.35 3.08
C ALA A 69 0.91 12.42 2.25
N ASP A 70 1.48 13.42 2.90
CA ASP A 70 2.22 14.52 2.25
C ASP A 70 3.47 13.99 1.50
N VAL A 71 4.21 13.03 2.08
CA VAL A 71 5.41 12.41 1.45
C VAL A 71 5.06 11.72 0.14
N PHE A 72 3.94 11.00 0.09
CA PHE A 72 3.51 10.30 -1.12
C PHE A 72 2.59 11.11 -2.03
N GLY A 73 2.28 12.38 -1.66
CA GLY A 73 1.37 13.23 -2.42
C GLY A 73 -0.07 12.69 -2.47
N ALA A 74 -0.48 11.96 -1.44
CA ALA A 74 -1.80 11.35 -1.33
C ALA A 74 -2.77 12.24 -0.52
N GLU A 75 -4.07 11.97 -0.65
CA GLU A 75 -5.11 12.74 0.06
C GLU A 75 -5.13 12.43 1.57
N ALA A 76 -4.89 11.16 1.93
CA ALA A 76 -4.92 10.70 3.32
C ALA A 76 -4.04 9.47 3.55
N CYS A 77 -3.79 9.21 4.84
CA CYS A 77 -3.15 7.99 5.33
C CYS A 77 -3.86 7.50 6.59
N ILE A 78 -3.85 6.19 6.81
CA ILE A 78 -4.21 5.57 8.08
C ILE A 78 -3.20 4.50 8.45
N LEU A 79 -2.77 4.51 9.71
CA LEU A 79 -1.94 3.46 10.29
C LEU A 79 -2.81 2.40 10.93
N VAL A 80 -2.54 1.13 10.65
CA VAL A 80 -3.34 -0.01 11.12
C VAL A 80 -2.49 -1.05 11.83
N ARG A 81 -3.07 -1.82 12.75
CA ARG A 81 -2.40 -2.95 13.39
C ARG A 81 -2.48 -4.21 12.56
N GLY A 82 -1.40 -4.98 12.54
CA GLY A 82 -1.27 -6.25 11.83
C GLY A 82 -0.41 -6.16 10.56
N ALA A 83 0.48 -5.15 10.51
CA ALA A 83 1.47 -4.96 9.45
C ALA A 83 0.86 -4.87 8.04
N GLY A 84 1.64 -5.22 7.01
CA GLY A 84 1.22 -5.14 5.62
C GLY A 84 0.02 -6.03 5.28
N SER A 85 -0.08 -7.20 5.93
CA SER A 85 -1.23 -8.10 5.70
C SER A 85 -2.55 -7.48 6.15
N ALA A 86 -2.56 -6.77 7.29
CA ALA A 86 -3.74 -6.04 7.74
C ALA A 86 -3.99 -4.81 6.87
N ALA A 87 -2.95 -4.10 6.44
CA ALA A 87 -3.10 -2.97 5.54
C ALA A 87 -3.82 -3.38 4.24
N ILE A 88 -3.40 -4.48 3.61
CA ILE A 88 -4.07 -5.02 2.42
C ILE A 88 -5.52 -5.42 2.73
N ARG A 89 -5.76 -6.14 3.83
CA ARG A 89 -7.10 -6.58 4.24
C ARG A 89 -8.03 -5.41 4.47
N PHE A 90 -7.62 -4.40 5.22
CA PHE A 90 -8.42 -3.20 5.47
C PHE A 90 -8.61 -2.37 4.19
N GLY A 91 -7.56 -2.21 3.38
CA GLY A 91 -7.68 -1.57 2.08
C GLY A 91 -8.73 -2.24 1.19
N LEU A 92 -8.67 -3.57 1.07
CA LEU A 92 -9.70 -4.35 0.36
C LEU A 92 -11.09 -4.14 0.96
N HIS A 93 -11.22 -4.18 2.29
CA HIS A 93 -12.51 -3.97 2.96
C HIS A 93 -13.10 -2.58 2.71
N SER A 94 -12.27 -1.54 2.54
CA SER A 94 -12.74 -0.20 2.19
C SER A 94 -13.33 -0.10 0.78
N MET A 95 -12.88 -0.98 -0.12
CA MET A 95 -13.27 -0.99 -1.54
C MET A 95 -14.33 -2.01 -1.88
N MET A 96 -14.32 -3.18 -1.22
CA MET A 96 -15.01 -4.40 -1.64
C MET A 96 -16.10 -4.83 -0.65
N ARG A 97 -17.00 -5.67 -1.12
CA ARG A 97 -18.03 -6.35 -0.31
C ARG A 97 -17.97 -7.86 -0.55
N SER A 98 -18.54 -8.63 0.36
CA SER A 98 -18.69 -10.08 0.17
C SER A 98 -19.53 -10.36 -1.07
N GLY A 99 -19.05 -11.27 -1.91
CA GLY A 99 -19.64 -11.63 -3.20
C GLY A 99 -19.11 -10.79 -4.38
N ASP A 100 -18.30 -9.77 -4.13
CA ASP A 100 -17.64 -9.02 -5.20
C ASP A 100 -16.53 -9.84 -5.86
N ARG A 101 -16.18 -9.44 -7.10
CA ARG A 101 -15.07 -10.01 -7.86
C ARG A 101 -13.95 -8.98 -7.98
N ILE A 102 -12.71 -9.45 -7.77
CA ILE A 102 -11.51 -8.61 -7.82
C ILE A 102 -10.56 -9.07 -8.94
N LEU A 103 -10.05 -8.13 -9.71
CA LEU A 103 -9.02 -8.39 -10.70
C LEU A 103 -7.66 -8.58 -10.01
N VAL A 104 -6.95 -9.66 -10.38
CA VAL A 104 -5.59 -9.94 -9.90
C VAL A 104 -4.69 -10.39 -11.05
N HIS A 105 -3.37 -10.28 -10.87
CA HIS A 105 -2.42 -10.84 -11.84
C HIS A 105 -2.50 -12.38 -11.85
N ARG A 106 -2.33 -12.97 -13.03
CA ARG A 106 -2.22 -14.43 -13.24
C ARG A 106 -0.89 -14.95 -12.69
N ALA A 107 -0.77 -14.97 -11.38
CA ALA A 107 0.36 -15.48 -10.63
C ALA A 107 -0.13 -15.95 -9.26
N PRO A 108 0.65 -16.74 -8.52
CA PRO A 108 0.26 -17.15 -7.17
C PRO A 108 0.04 -15.91 -6.29
N ILE A 109 -1.18 -15.76 -5.76
CA ILE A 109 -1.48 -14.68 -4.81
C ILE A 109 -0.73 -14.95 -3.51
N TYR A 110 -0.16 -13.90 -2.91
CA TYR A 110 0.54 -14.03 -1.64
C TYR A 110 -0.37 -14.63 -0.56
N ASN A 111 0.12 -15.61 0.20
CA ASN A 111 -0.70 -16.47 1.09
C ASN A 111 -1.63 -15.69 2.03
N THR A 112 -1.16 -14.61 2.67
CA THR A 112 -2.01 -13.82 3.59
C THR A 112 -3.05 -12.98 2.85
N THR A 113 -2.78 -12.62 1.61
CA THR A 113 -3.73 -11.92 0.73
C THR A 113 -4.80 -12.90 0.25
N ALA A 114 -4.41 -14.09 -0.21
CA ALA A 114 -5.36 -15.15 -0.58
C ALA A 114 -6.30 -15.50 0.57
N ALA A 115 -5.76 -15.71 1.78
CA ALA A 115 -6.55 -15.93 2.98
C ALA A 115 -7.50 -14.75 3.30
N SER A 116 -7.10 -13.53 3.00
CA SER A 116 -7.95 -12.34 3.20
C SER A 116 -9.12 -12.31 2.20
N LEU A 117 -8.87 -12.60 0.93
CA LEU A 117 -9.93 -12.71 -0.09
C LEU A 117 -10.94 -13.79 0.26
N GLU A 118 -10.45 -14.98 0.63
CA GLU A 118 -11.29 -16.11 1.07
C GLU A 118 -12.17 -15.71 2.28
N MET A 119 -11.56 -15.15 3.32
CA MET A 119 -12.27 -14.74 4.55
C MET A 119 -13.33 -13.66 4.27
N MET A 120 -13.10 -12.80 3.29
CA MET A 120 -14.03 -11.74 2.90
C MET A 120 -15.07 -12.20 1.89
N GLY A 121 -14.96 -13.41 1.35
CA GLY A 121 -15.85 -13.93 0.31
C GLY A 121 -15.72 -13.15 -1.00
N ILE A 122 -14.49 -12.81 -1.39
CA ILE A 122 -14.18 -12.10 -2.63
C ILE A 122 -13.56 -13.08 -3.61
N ASP A 123 -14.12 -13.15 -4.82
CA ASP A 123 -13.65 -14.03 -5.89
C ASP A 123 -12.60 -13.34 -6.77
N ALA A 124 -11.46 -13.99 -6.98
CA ALA A 124 -10.42 -13.50 -7.85
C ALA A 124 -10.70 -13.79 -9.33
N VAL A 125 -10.50 -12.79 -10.18
CA VAL A 125 -10.49 -12.90 -11.65
C VAL A 125 -9.08 -12.62 -12.13
N GLU A 126 -8.47 -13.57 -12.81
CA GLU A 126 -7.09 -13.47 -13.25
C GLU A 126 -6.97 -12.85 -14.64
N ALA A 127 -5.97 -11.98 -14.82
CA ALA A 127 -5.49 -11.50 -16.11
C ALA A 127 -3.96 -11.44 -16.11
N ASP A 128 -3.33 -11.67 -17.26
CA ASP A 128 -1.90 -11.45 -17.37
C ASP A 128 -1.58 -9.96 -17.51
N PHE A 129 -1.00 -9.37 -16.46
CA PHE A 129 -0.65 -7.95 -16.45
C PHE A 129 0.56 -7.63 -17.34
N ASN A 130 1.29 -8.65 -17.77
CA ASN A 130 2.34 -8.49 -18.76
C ASN A 130 1.78 -8.23 -20.17
N GLU A 131 0.50 -8.57 -20.42
CA GLU A 131 -0.18 -8.46 -21.70
C GLU A 131 -1.39 -7.51 -21.59
N LEU A 132 -1.14 -6.21 -21.81
CA LEU A 132 -2.14 -5.15 -21.57
C LEU A 132 -3.43 -5.32 -22.39
N GLU A 133 -3.36 -5.93 -23.58
CA GLU A 133 -4.56 -6.20 -24.40
C GLU A 133 -5.40 -7.34 -23.79
N GLU A 134 -4.77 -8.34 -23.20
CA GLU A 134 -5.48 -9.36 -22.43
C GLU A 134 -6.16 -8.73 -21.21
N LEU A 135 -5.45 -7.87 -20.48
CA LEU A 135 -6.01 -7.14 -19.35
C LEU A 135 -7.27 -6.35 -19.75
N ARG A 136 -7.22 -5.61 -20.87
CA ARG A 136 -8.40 -4.88 -21.41
C ARG A 136 -9.55 -5.83 -21.76
N ARG A 137 -9.25 -6.96 -22.39
CA ARG A 137 -10.24 -7.95 -22.78
C ARG A 137 -10.93 -8.55 -21.56
N VAL A 138 -10.17 -9.00 -20.56
CA VAL A 138 -10.71 -9.59 -19.33
C VAL A 138 -11.63 -8.61 -18.60
N LEU A 139 -11.25 -7.33 -18.47
CA LEU A 139 -12.08 -6.29 -17.87
C LEU A 139 -13.39 -6.07 -18.62
N LYS A 140 -13.36 -6.04 -19.96
CA LYS A 140 -14.57 -5.89 -20.79
C LYS A 140 -15.50 -7.10 -20.73
N GLU A 141 -14.95 -8.30 -20.66
CA GLU A 141 -15.69 -9.56 -20.57
C GLU A 141 -16.29 -9.80 -19.16
N ASN A 142 -15.77 -9.12 -18.13
CA ASN A 142 -16.20 -9.27 -16.75
C ASN A 142 -16.60 -7.89 -16.13
N PRO A 143 -17.71 -7.30 -16.55
CA PRO A 143 -18.15 -5.97 -16.08
C PRO A 143 -18.62 -5.96 -14.61
N ASP A 144 -18.69 -7.11 -13.98
CA ASP A 144 -19.02 -7.32 -12.56
C ASP A 144 -17.79 -7.26 -11.64
N ILE A 145 -16.57 -7.12 -12.16
CA ILE A 145 -15.38 -6.82 -11.37
C ILE A 145 -15.57 -5.47 -10.68
N ARG A 146 -15.33 -5.41 -9.36
CA ARG A 146 -15.55 -4.24 -8.52
C ARG A 146 -14.28 -3.58 -7.99
N GLY A 147 -13.12 -4.17 -8.20
CA GLY A 147 -11.83 -3.63 -7.79
C GLY A 147 -10.68 -4.40 -8.40
N ALA A 148 -9.48 -3.88 -8.23
CA ALA A 148 -8.25 -4.54 -8.66
C ALA A 148 -7.20 -4.51 -7.57
N LEU A 149 -6.44 -5.60 -7.46
CA LEU A 149 -5.25 -5.71 -6.62
C LEU A 149 -4.03 -5.90 -7.51
N VAL A 150 -3.10 -4.97 -7.43
CA VAL A 150 -1.85 -5.03 -8.19
C VAL A 150 -0.68 -5.14 -7.21
N GLN A 151 0.06 -6.25 -7.28
CA GLN A 151 1.25 -6.40 -6.45
C GLN A 151 2.45 -5.73 -7.13
N TYR A 152 3.16 -4.87 -6.40
CA TYR A 152 4.29 -4.12 -6.96
C TYR A 152 5.50 -5.03 -7.20
N THR A 153 5.83 -5.88 -6.21
CA THR A 153 6.93 -6.85 -6.34
C THR A 153 6.52 -8.03 -7.20
N ARG A 154 7.40 -8.46 -8.07
CA ARG A 154 7.14 -9.55 -9.01
C ARG A 154 6.81 -10.86 -8.29
N GLN A 155 5.77 -11.53 -8.76
CA GLN A 155 5.34 -12.85 -8.27
C GLN A 155 6.07 -13.97 -8.99
N LEU A 156 6.28 -13.79 -10.29
CA LEU A 156 6.99 -14.72 -11.15
C LEU A 156 8.28 -14.05 -11.65
N PRO A 157 9.35 -14.82 -11.87
CA PRO A 157 10.62 -14.29 -12.37
C PRO A 157 10.50 -13.59 -13.72
N GLU A 158 9.58 -14.06 -14.57
CA GLU A 158 9.29 -13.54 -15.91
C GLU A 158 8.41 -12.30 -15.92
N ASP A 159 7.82 -11.91 -14.79
CA ASP A 159 6.97 -10.73 -14.69
C ASP A 159 7.74 -9.45 -15.04
N ARG A 160 7.14 -8.67 -15.95
CA ARG A 160 7.74 -7.45 -16.51
C ARG A 160 6.78 -6.27 -16.56
N TYR A 161 5.52 -6.46 -16.12
CA TYR A 161 4.52 -5.39 -16.19
C TYR A 161 4.98 -4.11 -15.49
N ASN A 162 4.54 -2.98 -16.03
CA ASN A 162 4.79 -1.66 -15.48
C ASN A 162 3.57 -1.19 -14.68
N MET A 163 3.79 -0.70 -13.45
CA MET A 163 2.71 -0.28 -12.54
C MET A 163 1.85 0.84 -13.15
N HIS A 164 2.47 1.88 -13.73
CA HIS A 164 1.73 2.97 -14.37
C HIS A 164 0.83 2.50 -15.51
N GLU A 165 1.35 1.60 -16.36
CA GLU A 165 0.59 1.10 -17.50
C GLU A 165 -0.57 0.22 -17.06
N VAL A 166 -0.35 -0.68 -16.10
CA VAL A 166 -1.41 -1.56 -15.56
C VAL A 166 -2.51 -0.73 -14.91
N VAL A 167 -2.15 0.18 -14.00
CA VAL A 167 -3.13 1.03 -13.32
C VAL A 167 -3.90 1.89 -14.32
N ARG A 168 -3.20 2.53 -15.27
CA ARG A 168 -3.83 3.32 -16.34
C ARG A 168 -4.82 2.50 -17.16
N VAL A 169 -4.42 1.30 -17.60
CA VAL A 169 -5.31 0.43 -18.39
C VAL A 169 -6.54 0.01 -17.61
N ILE A 170 -6.40 -0.32 -16.33
CA ILE A 170 -7.56 -0.66 -15.47
C ILE A 170 -8.51 0.53 -15.39
N LYS A 171 -8.00 1.73 -15.06
CA LYS A 171 -8.78 2.95 -14.90
C LYS A 171 -9.48 3.39 -16.20
N GLU A 172 -8.80 3.31 -17.32
CA GLU A 172 -9.36 3.64 -18.64
C GLU A 172 -10.44 2.66 -19.10
N THR A 173 -10.34 1.38 -18.67
CA THR A 173 -11.21 0.32 -19.18
C THR A 173 -12.46 0.10 -18.33
N ALA A 174 -12.34 0.16 -17.01
CA ALA A 174 -13.40 -0.22 -16.08
C ALA A 174 -13.68 0.81 -14.97
N ASP A 175 -12.85 1.83 -14.79
CA ASP A 175 -12.97 2.86 -13.74
C ASP A 175 -13.30 2.28 -12.35
N ILE A 176 -12.64 1.19 -12.01
CA ILE A 176 -12.77 0.53 -10.71
C ILE A 176 -11.64 0.96 -9.76
N PRO A 177 -11.84 0.89 -8.42
CA PRO A 177 -10.79 1.20 -7.48
C PRO A 177 -9.63 0.19 -7.59
N VAL A 178 -8.41 0.71 -7.48
CA VAL A 178 -7.16 -0.06 -7.55
C VAL A 178 -6.41 0.07 -6.24
N LEU A 179 -6.13 -1.07 -5.60
CA LEU A 179 -5.24 -1.19 -4.45
C LEU A 179 -3.91 -1.80 -4.90
N THR A 180 -2.80 -1.23 -4.45
CA THR A 180 -1.48 -1.81 -4.69
C THR A 180 -0.86 -2.38 -3.42
N ASP A 181 -0.24 -3.55 -3.55
CA ASP A 181 0.63 -4.12 -2.52
C ASP A 181 2.05 -3.62 -2.77
N ASP A 182 2.44 -2.59 -2.03
CA ASP A 182 3.74 -1.94 -2.15
C ASP A 182 4.75 -2.44 -1.11
N ASN A 183 4.48 -3.58 -0.46
CA ASN A 183 5.45 -4.23 0.40
C ASN A 183 6.76 -4.47 -0.37
N TYR A 184 7.88 -4.13 0.26
CA TYR A 184 9.22 -4.11 -0.32
C TYR A 184 9.47 -3.07 -1.43
N ALA A 185 8.45 -2.38 -1.94
CA ALA A 185 8.60 -1.31 -2.93
C ALA A 185 8.64 0.09 -2.28
N ALA A 186 7.77 0.36 -1.29
CA ALA A 186 7.72 1.64 -0.61
C ALA A 186 9.11 2.11 -0.14
N MET A 187 9.44 3.37 -0.37
CA MET A 187 10.75 4.02 -0.08
C MET A 187 11.96 3.41 -0.80
N LYS A 188 11.76 2.51 -1.76
CA LYS A 188 12.84 1.85 -2.53
C LYS A 188 12.72 2.05 -4.03
N VAL A 189 11.49 2.24 -4.51
CA VAL A 189 11.21 2.62 -5.89
C VAL A 189 10.91 4.11 -5.97
N LYS A 190 11.01 4.68 -7.17
CA LYS A 190 10.79 6.10 -7.39
C LYS A 190 9.35 6.54 -7.08
N GLU A 191 8.38 5.74 -7.46
CA GLU A 191 6.96 6.01 -7.33
C GLU A 191 6.23 4.75 -6.87
N ILE A 192 5.39 4.84 -5.84
CA ILE A 192 4.54 3.74 -5.38
C ILE A 192 3.17 3.77 -6.08
N GLY A 193 2.32 2.80 -5.81
CA GLY A 193 1.05 2.65 -6.50
C GLY A 193 0.19 3.90 -6.58
N VAL A 194 0.00 4.63 -5.47
CA VAL A 194 -0.79 5.90 -5.47
C VAL A 194 -0.17 6.96 -6.37
N GLN A 195 1.14 7.02 -6.48
CA GLN A 195 1.84 7.93 -7.37
C GLN A 195 1.76 7.47 -8.84
N CYS A 196 1.47 6.17 -9.06
CA CYS A 196 1.16 5.61 -10.37
C CYS A 196 -0.33 5.71 -10.75
N GLY A 197 -1.17 6.34 -9.90
CA GLY A 197 -2.60 6.54 -10.15
C GLY A 197 -3.54 5.53 -9.50
N ALA A 198 -3.03 4.63 -8.64
CA ALA A 198 -3.87 3.76 -7.83
C ALA A 198 -4.64 4.54 -6.75
N ASP A 199 -5.74 3.98 -6.28
CA ASP A 199 -6.57 4.63 -5.24
C ASP A 199 -6.02 4.40 -3.83
N LEU A 200 -5.40 3.26 -3.58
CA LEU A 200 -4.73 2.92 -2.33
C LEU A 200 -3.39 2.22 -2.57
N SER A 201 -2.41 2.56 -1.76
CA SER A 201 -1.15 1.83 -1.58
C SER A 201 -1.06 1.27 -0.18
N CYS A 202 -0.70 -0.01 -0.05
CA CYS A 202 -0.61 -0.72 1.22
C CYS A 202 0.78 -1.31 1.42
N PHE A 203 1.37 -1.06 2.58
CA PHE A 203 2.67 -1.64 2.93
C PHE A 203 2.88 -1.75 4.44
N SER A 204 3.92 -2.45 4.85
CA SER A 204 4.30 -2.64 6.25
C SER A 204 5.41 -1.67 6.64
N ALA A 205 5.26 -0.98 7.76
CA ALA A 205 6.33 -0.16 8.35
C ALA A 205 7.59 -1.00 8.67
N PHE A 206 7.42 -2.26 9.05
CA PHE A 206 8.52 -3.20 9.28
C PHE A 206 9.49 -3.31 8.09
N LYS A 207 8.98 -3.24 6.85
CA LYS A 207 9.81 -3.28 5.63
C LYS A 207 10.70 -2.05 5.46
N LEU A 208 10.41 -1.00 6.21
CA LEU A 208 11.15 0.25 6.30
C LEU A 208 11.97 0.36 7.60
N LEU A 209 12.18 -0.75 8.30
CA LEU A 209 12.82 -0.82 9.62
C LEU A 209 12.04 -0.08 10.72
N GLY A 210 10.78 0.22 10.49
CA GLY A 210 9.82 0.75 11.46
C GLY A 210 9.20 -0.33 12.34
N PRO A 211 8.14 0.00 13.10
CA PRO A 211 7.49 -0.91 14.03
C PRO A 211 6.91 -2.15 13.36
N GLU A 212 7.12 -3.32 13.96
CA GLU A 212 6.75 -4.61 13.34
C GLU A 212 5.25 -4.77 13.11
N GLY A 213 4.44 -4.37 14.05
CA GLY A 213 2.98 -4.54 14.01
C GLY A 213 2.22 -3.49 13.22
N VAL A 214 2.88 -2.50 12.60
CA VAL A 214 2.23 -1.37 11.95
C VAL A 214 2.17 -1.56 10.44
N GLY A 215 0.95 -1.45 9.89
CA GLY A 215 0.68 -1.34 8.46
C GLY A 215 0.31 0.08 8.08
N VAL A 216 0.60 0.44 6.85
CA VAL A 216 0.32 1.76 6.26
C VAL A 216 -0.64 1.59 5.10
N ILE A 217 -1.70 2.39 5.09
CA ILE A 217 -2.62 2.54 3.95
C ILE A 217 -2.63 4.01 3.58
N VAL A 218 -2.26 4.34 2.37
CA VAL A 218 -2.18 5.71 1.88
C VAL A 218 -2.93 5.84 0.56
N GLY A 219 -3.68 6.92 0.36
CA GLY A 219 -4.42 7.13 -0.89
C GLY A 219 -5.63 8.06 -0.74
N LYS A 220 -6.76 7.68 -1.34
CA LYS A 220 -7.96 8.49 -1.39
C LYS A 220 -8.63 8.64 -0.03
N GLN A 221 -8.96 9.87 0.33
CA GLN A 221 -9.61 10.23 1.61
C GLN A 221 -10.90 9.43 1.82
N GLU A 222 -11.76 9.33 0.82
CA GLU A 222 -13.05 8.63 0.93
C GLU A 222 -12.93 7.15 1.30
N LEU A 223 -11.85 6.48 0.85
CA LEU A 223 -11.58 5.08 1.17
C LEU A 223 -10.97 4.95 2.57
N ILE A 224 -10.11 5.88 2.95
CA ILE A 224 -9.54 5.95 4.31
C ILE A 224 -10.62 6.23 5.34
N ASP A 225 -11.57 7.13 5.08
CA ASP A 225 -12.66 7.48 6.00
C ASP A 225 -13.55 6.28 6.35
N ARG A 226 -13.71 5.33 5.42
CA ARG A 226 -14.45 4.08 5.68
C ARG A 226 -13.79 3.21 6.75
N LEU A 227 -12.47 3.34 6.94
CA LEU A 227 -11.67 2.55 7.89
C LEU A 227 -11.59 3.17 9.30
N VAL A 228 -11.90 4.45 9.44
CA VAL A 228 -11.78 5.17 10.72
C VAL A 228 -12.63 4.52 11.81
N LYS A 229 -13.83 4.00 11.48
CA LYS A 229 -14.72 3.35 12.44
C LYS A 229 -14.14 2.03 12.98
N GLU A 230 -13.44 1.27 12.15
CA GLU A 230 -12.84 -0.01 12.53
C GLU A 230 -11.62 0.16 13.42
N SER A 231 -10.93 1.28 13.28
CA SER A 231 -9.75 1.63 14.07
C SER A 231 -10.07 2.41 15.35
N TYR A 232 -11.34 2.47 15.78
CA TYR A 232 -11.79 3.39 16.82
C TYR A 232 -11.29 3.05 18.23
N SER A 233 -10.96 1.83 18.57
CA SER A 233 -10.59 1.48 19.94
C SER A 233 -9.10 1.67 20.22
N GLY A 234 -8.75 1.94 21.50
CA GLY A 234 -7.35 2.07 21.93
C GLY A 234 -6.47 0.85 21.62
N GLY A 235 -7.05 -0.35 21.54
CA GLY A 235 -6.32 -1.57 21.13
C GLY A 235 -6.09 -1.68 19.62
N MET A 236 -6.97 -1.09 18.81
CA MET A 236 -6.86 -1.08 17.35
C MET A 236 -6.05 0.11 16.84
N GLN A 237 -5.99 1.21 17.59
CA GLN A 237 -5.24 2.40 17.21
C GLN A 237 -3.73 2.16 17.31
N VAL A 238 -3.00 2.60 16.30
CA VAL A 238 -1.55 2.78 16.39
C VAL A 238 -1.28 3.97 17.29
N GLN A 239 -0.46 3.78 18.32
CA GLN A 239 -0.20 4.80 19.31
C GLN A 239 0.89 5.78 18.86
N GLY A 240 0.94 6.97 19.44
CA GLY A 240 1.81 8.06 19.00
C GLY A 240 3.29 7.68 18.90
N HIS A 241 3.81 6.87 19.84
CA HIS A 241 5.21 6.43 19.79
C HIS A 241 5.50 5.51 18.58
N GLU A 242 4.57 4.61 18.25
CA GLU A 242 4.70 3.72 17.08
C GLU A 242 4.58 4.54 15.79
N ALA A 243 3.63 5.47 15.74
CA ALA A 243 3.44 6.35 14.58
C ALA A 243 4.66 7.23 14.31
N LEU A 244 5.26 7.85 15.34
CA LEU A 244 6.50 8.60 15.21
C LEU A 244 7.67 7.73 14.73
N ASP A 245 7.73 6.47 15.15
CA ASP A 245 8.78 5.56 14.68
C ASP A 245 8.60 5.18 13.21
N VAL A 246 7.40 5.20 12.65
CA VAL A 246 7.21 5.06 11.20
C VAL A 246 7.86 6.24 10.47
N ASP A 247 7.58 7.47 10.86
CA ASP A 247 8.13 8.67 10.23
C ASP A 247 9.66 8.73 10.36
N ARG A 248 10.17 8.57 11.59
CA ARG A 248 11.61 8.63 11.88
C ARG A 248 12.41 7.58 11.12
N LYS A 249 11.88 6.36 10.97
CA LYS A 249 12.56 5.28 10.26
C LYS A 249 12.52 5.45 8.75
N SER A 250 11.55 6.16 8.22
CA SER A 250 11.51 6.52 6.81
C SER A 250 12.62 7.50 6.39
N VAL A 251 13.34 8.08 7.35
CA VAL A 251 14.46 9.02 7.13
C VAL A 251 15.84 8.32 7.15
N VAL A 252 15.92 7.03 7.51
CA VAL A 252 17.20 6.30 7.69
C VAL A 252 17.65 5.55 6.44
#